data_6a1c83785dd2633ea8d54527f72634eb
#
_entry.id   6a1c83785dd2633ea8d54527f72634eb
#
_cell.length_a   1.000
_cell.length_b   1.000
_cell.length_c   1.000
_cell.angle_alpha   90.00
_cell.angle_beta   90.00
_cell.angle_gamma   90.00
#
_symmetry.space_group_name_H-M   'P 1'
#
loop_
_entity.id
_entity.type
_entity.pdbx_description
1 polymer ?
#
loop_
_entity_poly.entity_id
_entity_poly.type
_entity_poly.pdbx_seq_one_letter_code
_entity_poly.pdbx_strand_id
1 'polypeptide(L)'
;MLQEKFILKRAFADILPDAIASRPKQPYRAPISSSFSAGDDTLVQRLLSREALQRSGFANAPAVEKLLAKSAADGVAPSERNEMALATMASLQLLQHLFVDNFQPSGSEISNEERTPVAL
;
A
#
# COMPACT_ATOMS: atom_id res chain seq x y z
N MET A 1 -18.96 -5.57 26.67
CA MET A 1 -18.19 -4.95 25.58
C MET A 1 -16.85 -4.50 26.15
N LEU A 2 -15.74 -4.99 25.61
CA LEU A 2 -14.40 -4.60 26.10
C LEU A 2 -14.13 -3.14 25.70
N GLN A 3 -13.89 -2.29 26.67
CA GLN A 3 -13.60 -0.88 26.45
C GLN A 3 -12.07 -0.72 26.33
N GLU A 4 -11.59 -0.28 25.16
CA GLU A 4 -10.17 -0.05 24.96
C GLU A 4 -9.63 1.03 25.90
N LYS A 5 -8.43 0.82 26.42
CA LYS A 5 -7.73 1.72 27.35
C LYS A 5 -8.50 2.01 28.64
N PHE A 6 -9.37 1.08 29.07
CA PHE A 6 -10.24 1.27 30.26
C PHE A 6 -9.45 1.69 31.50
N ILE A 7 -8.35 0.98 31.83
CA ILE A 7 -7.52 1.26 33.00
C ILE A 7 -6.93 2.67 32.92
N LEU A 8 -6.41 3.08 31.76
CA LEU A 8 -5.87 4.42 31.57
C LEU A 8 -6.95 5.49 31.71
N LYS A 9 -8.10 5.29 31.08
CA LYS A 9 -9.23 6.21 31.18
C LYS A 9 -9.69 6.39 32.64
N ARG A 10 -9.71 5.31 33.39
CA ARG A 10 -10.10 5.33 34.80
C ARG A 10 -9.03 5.98 35.70
N ALA A 11 -7.75 5.68 35.45
CA ALA A 11 -6.65 6.24 36.24
C ALA A 11 -6.49 7.76 36.07
N PHE A 12 -6.88 8.30 34.94
CA PHE A 12 -6.73 9.72 34.60
C PHE A 12 -8.08 10.46 34.52
N ALA A 13 -9.17 9.85 35.00
CA ALA A 13 -10.50 10.43 34.92
C ALA A 13 -10.60 11.80 35.63
N ASP A 14 -9.86 11.99 36.72
CA ASP A 14 -9.88 13.24 37.50
C ASP A 14 -8.99 14.34 36.86
N ILE A 15 -8.16 13.99 35.90
CA ILE A 15 -7.17 14.90 35.29
C ILE A 15 -7.61 15.29 33.86
N LEU A 16 -8.29 14.38 33.17
CA LEU A 16 -8.70 14.59 31.78
C LEU A 16 -10.13 15.16 31.72
N PRO A 17 -10.38 16.14 30.83
CA PRO A 17 -11.75 16.57 30.53
C PRO A 17 -12.59 15.36 30.06
N ASP A 18 -13.86 15.32 30.46
CA ASP A 18 -14.80 14.24 30.11
C ASP A 18 -14.88 13.97 28.61
N ALA A 19 -14.84 15.01 27.81
CA ALA A 19 -14.83 14.91 26.34
C ALA A 19 -13.63 14.12 25.78
N ILE A 20 -12.51 14.13 26.47
CA ILE A 20 -11.30 13.37 26.09
C ILE A 20 -11.36 11.96 26.67
N ALA A 21 -11.75 11.82 27.94
CA ALA A 21 -11.85 10.52 28.62
C ALA A 21 -12.89 9.60 27.96
N SER A 22 -14.03 10.16 27.52
CA SER A 22 -15.12 9.42 26.86
C SER A 22 -14.92 9.20 25.36
N ARG A 23 -13.97 9.88 24.72
CA ARG A 23 -13.76 9.82 23.28
C ARG A 23 -13.54 8.39 22.79
N PRO A 24 -14.30 7.91 21.78
CA PRO A 24 -14.04 6.63 21.14
C PRO A 24 -12.72 6.69 20.38
N LYS A 25 -12.02 5.54 20.30
CA LYS A 25 -10.82 5.44 19.48
C LYS A 25 -11.18 5.70 18.02
N GLN A 26 -10.50 6.64 17.43
CA GLN A 26 -10.52 6.84 15.98
C GLN A 26 -9.19 6.35 15.43
N PRO A 27 -9.19 5.31 14.59
CA PRO A 27 -7.97 4.88 13.92
C PRO A 27 -7.51 5.99 12.96
N TYR A 28 -6.24 6.34 13.03
CA TYR A 28 -5.63 7.21 12.02
C TYR A 28 -5.50 6.41 10.74
N ARG A 29 -6.17 6.89 9.70
CA ARG A 29 -6.13 6.30 8.37
C ARG A 29 -5.60 7.34 7.41
N ALA A 30 -4.53 7.00 6.69
CA ALA A 30 -4.10 7.82 5.58
C ALA A 30 -5.12 7.66 4.44
N PRO A 31 -5.54 8.75 3.79
CA PRO A 31 -6.38 8.67 2.61
C PRO A 31 -5.57 8.04 1.47
N ILE A 32 -5.86 6.79 1.16
CA ILE A 32 -5.17 6.05 0.10
C ILE A 32 -5.61 6.55 -1.27
N SER A 33 -6.87 6.98 -1.38
CA SER A 33 -7.46 7.52 -2.61
C SER A 33 -6.68 8.68 -3.22
N SER A 34 -6.13 9.58 -2.39
CA SER A 34 -5.33 10.71 -2.89
C SER A 34 -4.05 10.27 -3.61
N SER A 35 -3.50 9.11 -3.25
CA SER A 35 -2.31 8.55 -3.90
C SER A 35 -2.62 7.96 -5.28
N PHE A 36 -3.88 7.63 -5.55
CA PHE A 36 -4.33 7.11 -6.85
C PHE A 36 -4.80 8.20 -7.81
N SER A 37 -5.10 9.40 -7.28
CA SER A 37 -5.66 10.52 -8.04
C SER A 37 -4.63 11.56 -8.45
N ALA A 38 -3.40 11.50 -7.95
CA ALA A 38 -2.38 12.52 -8.15
C ALA A 38 -1.61 12.33 -9.46
N GLY A 39 -2.14 12.90 -10.56
CA GLY A 39 -1.43 13.06 -11.83
C GLY A 39 -1.68 11.97 -12.88
N ASP A 40 -1.50 12.35 -14.16
CA ASP A 40 -1.86 11.52 -15.32
C ASP A 40 -0.89 10.36 -15.64
N ASP A 41 0.27 10.27 -15.01
CA ASP A 41 1.24 9.17 -15.23
C ASP A 41 1.93 8.77 -13.93
N THR A 42 1.13 8.34 -12.96
CA THR A 42 1.69 7.84 -11.70
C THR A 42 2.17 6.40 -11.85
N LEU A 43 3.19 6.02 -11.05
CA LEU A 43 3.64 4.62 -10.96
C LEU A 43 2.44 3.68 -10.69
N VAL A 44 1.51 4.10 -9.86
CA VAL A 44 0.33 3.32 -9.50
C VAL A 44 -0.58 3.07 -10.71
N GLN A 45 -0.80 4.06 -11.56
CA GLN A 45 -1.61 3.90 -12.78
C GLN A 45 -0.95 2.91 -13.75
N ARG A 46 0.38 2.98 -13.91
CA ARG A 46 1.13 2.01 -14.73
C ARG A 46 1.04 0.60 -14.17
N LEU A 47 1.19 0.45 -12.84
CA LEU A 47 1.08 -0.85 -12.17
C LEU A 47 -0.33 -1.45 -12.27
N LEU A 48 -1.38 -0.62 -12.22
CA LEU A 48 -2.77 -1.04 -12.32
C LEU A 48 -3.34 -0.95 -13.74
N SER A 49 -2.49 -0.74 -14.76
CA SER A 49 -2.91 -0.79 -16.15
C SER A 49 -3.41 -2.17 -16.54
N ARG A 50 -4.29 -2.24 -17.55
CA ARG A 50 -4.83 -3.51 -18.06
C ARG A 50 -3.73 -4.49 -18.45
N GLU A 51 -2.70 -4.00 -19.12
CA GLU A 51 -1.56 -4.79 -19.60
C GLU A 51 -0.75 -5.37 -18.44
N ALA A 52 -0.49 -4.55 -17.40
CA ALA A 52 0.23 -4.99 -16.22
C ALA A 52 -0.56 -6.06 -15.43
N LEU A 53 -1.86 -5.85 -15.25
CA LEU A 53 -2.74 -6.80 -14.57
C LEU A 53 -2.89 -8.12 -15.33
N GLN A 54 -2.99 -8.07 -16.66
CA GLN A 54 -3.06 -9.28 -17.49
C GLN A 54 -1.74 -10.06 -17.48
N ARG A 55 -0.61 -9.35 -17.52
CA ARG A 55 0.72 -9.97 -17.49
C ARG A 55 0.98 -10.70 -16.18
N SER A 56 0.63 -10.09 -15.04
CA SER A 56 0.84 -10.68 -13.71
C SER A 56 -0.15 -11.80 -13.39
N GLY A 57 -1.37 -11.73 -13.92
CA GLY A 57 -2.42 -12.72 -13.68
C GLY A 57 -3.00 -12.74 -12.26
N PHE A 58 -2.62 -11.81 -11.39
CA PHE A 58 -3.08 -11.78 -10.00
C PHE A 58 -4.52 -11.31 -9.82
N ALA A 59 -5.02 -10.51 -10.76
CA ALA A 59 -6.31 -9.88 -10.62
C ALA A 59 -7.09 -9.86 -11.94
N ASN A 60 -8.40 -9.81 -11.80
CA ASN A 60 -9.29 -9.59 -12.92
C ASN A 60 -9.21 -8.10 -13.34
N ALA A 61 -8.55 -7.81 -14.46
CA ALA A 61 -8.35 -6.45 -14.95
C ALA A 61 -9.65 -5.63 -15.06
N PRO A 62 -10.76 -6.14 -15.66
CA PRO A 62 -12.05 -5.43 -15.68
C PRO A 62 -12.58 -5.06 -14.28
N ALA A 63 -12.35 -5.90 -13.27
CA ALA A 63 -12.80 -5.61 -11.91
C ALA A 63 -11.98 -4.48 -11.28
N VAL A 64 -10.67 -4.44 -11.51
CA VAL A 64 -9.79 -3.37 -11.01
C VAL A 64 -10.11 -2.04 -11.71
N GLU A 65 -10.33 -2.03 -13.03
CA GLU A 65 -10.75 -0.85 -13.78
C GLU A 65 -12.06 -0.26 -13.23
N LYS A 66 -13.03 -1.12 -12.94
CA LYS A 66 -14.30 -0.69 -12.33
C LYS A 66 -14.11 -0.09 -10.93
N LEU A 67 -13.17 -0.64 -10.14
CA LEU A 67 -12.82 -0.07 -8.83
C LEU A 67 -12.13 1.28 -8.97
N LEU A 68 -11.20 1.43 -9.90
CA LEU A 68 -10.52 2.71 -10.19
C LEU A 68 -11.52 3.77 -10.64
N ALA A 69 -12.40 3.45 -11.59
CA ALA A 69 -13.45 4.35 -12.06
C ALA A 69 -14.38 4.79 -10.91
N LYS A 70 -14.73 3.87 -10.02
CA LYS A 70 -15.56 4.19 -8.85
C LYS A 70 -14.84 5.09 -7.84
N SER A 71 -13.54 4.91 -7.68
CA SER A 71 -12.73 5.74 -6.76
C SER A 71 -12.44 7.14 -7.33
N ALA A 72 -12.47 7.29 -8.65
CA ALA A 72 -12.30 8.57 -9.33
C ALA A 72 -13.60 9.36 -9.50
N ALA A 73 -14.75 8.77 -9.21
CA ALA A 73 -16.05 9.45 -9.36
C ALA A 73 -16.21 10.55 -8.31
N ASP A 74 -16.42 11.78 -8.77
CA ASP A 74 -16.63 12.95 -7.92
C ASP A 74 -17.85 12.81 -7.00
N GLY A 75 -17.70 13.24 -5.75
CA GLY A 75 -18.80 13.35 -4.78
C GLY A 75 -19.13 12.07 -3.99
N VAL A 76 -18.48 10.96 -4.26
CA VAL A 76 -18.65 9.72 -3.46
C VAL A 76 -17.36 9.43 -2.71
N ALA A 77 -17.37 9.54 -1.39
CA ALA A 77 -16.26 9.10 -0.57
C ALA A 77 -15.98 7.60 -0.86
N PRO A 78 -14.76 7.25 -1.30
CA PRO A 78 -14.44 5.85 -1.59
C PRO A 78 -14.63 5.02 -0.33
N SER A 79 -15.23 3.83 -0.47
CA SER A 79 -15.36 2.95 0.68
C SER A 79 -13.98 2.42 1.07
N GLU A 80 -13.70 2.37 2.36
CA GLU A 80 -12.46 1.81 2.90
C GLU A 80 -12.08 0.46 2.28
N ARG A 81 -13.06 -0.40 2.06
CA ARG A 81 -12.86 -1.70 1.43
C ARG A 81 -12.31 -1.58 0.01
N ASN A 82 -12.80 -0.62 -0.76
CA ASN A 82 -12.33 -0.40 -2.12
C ASN A 82 -10.90 0.18 -2.13
N GLU A 83 -10.61 1.12 -1.23
CA GLU A 83 -9.26 1.67 -1.07
C GLU A 83 -8.26 0.60 -0.67
N MET A 84 -8.59 -0.25 0.29
CA MET A 84 -7.75 -1.36 0.72
C MET A 84 -7.52 -2.36 -0.43
N ALA A 85 -8.54 -2.67 -1.23
CA ALA A 85 -8.41 -3.55 -2.38
C ALA A 85 -7.45 -2.98 -3.43
N LEU A 86 -7.57 -1.70 -3.77
CA LEU A 86 -6.66 -1.02 -4.72
C LEU A 86 -5.23 -0.97 -4.18
N ALA A 87 -5.04 -0.63 -2.90
CA ALA A 87 -3.73 -0.62 -2.26
C ALA A 87 -3.07 -2.01 -2.29
N THR A 88 -3.84 -3.05 -2.01
CA THR A 88 -3.36 -4.44 -2.06
C THR A 88 -2.93 -4.81 -3.48
N MET A 89 -3.75 -4.50 -4.49
CA MET A 89 -3.40 -4.78 -5.88
C MET A 89 -2.16 -4.01 -6.33
N ALA A 90 -2.06 -2.73 -6.01
CA ALA A 90 -0.87 -1.92 -6.32
C ALA A 90 0.39 -2.48 -5.65
N SER A 91 0.30 -2.91 -4.39
CA SER A 91 1.42 -3.51 -3.66
C SER A 91 1.86 -4.84 -4.29
N LEU A 92 0.92 -5.72 -4.67
CA LEU A 92 1.24 -6.97 -5.35
C LEU A 92 1.89 -6.73 -6.72
N GLN A 93 1.38 -5.79 -7.49
CA GLN A 93 1.97 -5.41 -8.78
C GLN A 93 3.36 -4.80 -8.62
N LEU A 94 3.57 -4.00 -7.56
CA LEU A 94 4.89 -3.45 -7.25
C LEU A 94 5.89 -4.55 -6.90
N LEU A 95 5.48 -5.52 -6.09
CA LEU A 95 6.31 -6.69 -5.77
C LEU A 95 6.65 -7.49 -7.04
N GLN A 96 5.68 -7.75 -7.90
CA GLN A 96 5.91 -8.39 -9.19
C GLN A 96 6.92 -7.61 -10.03
N HIS A 97 6.72 -6.30 -10.14
CA HIS A 97 7.59 -5.43 -10.91
C HIS A 97 9.04 -5.43 -10.39
N LEU A 98 9.23 -5.33 -9.07
CA LEU A 98 10.56 -5.23 -8.46
C LEU A 98 11.29 -6.58 -8.38
N PHE A 99 10.58 -7.65 -8.04
CA PHE A 99 11.21 -8.94 -7.71
C PHE A 99 11.05 -10.02 -8.77
N VAL A 100 10.22 -9.80 -9.76
CA VAL A 100 10.07 -10.76 -10.89
C VAL A 100 10.46 -10.13 -12.20
N ASP A 101 9.81 -9.01 -12.58
CA ASP A 101 10.02 -8.40 -13.89
C ASP A 101 11.39 -7.73 -14.02
N ASN A 102 11.87 -7.09 -12.96
CA ASN A 102 13.13 -6.33 -12.92
C ASN A 102 14.12 -6.87 -11.87
N PHE A 103 13.98 -8.13 -11.49
CA PHE A 103 14.89 -8.71 -10.52
C PHE A 103 16.32 -8.78 -11.07
N GLN A 104 17.22 -8.05 -10.44
CA GLN A 104 18.67 -8.17 -10.67
C GLN A 104 19.29 -8.78 -9.41
N PRO A 105 19.85 -10.00 -9.47
CA PRO A 105 20.53 -10.57 -8.32
C PRO A 105 21.73 -9.69 -7.97
N SER A 106 21.78 -9.20 -6.72
CA SER A 106 22.95 -8.50 -6.19
C SER A 106 24.12 -9.47 -6.16
N GLY A 107 25.01 -9.41 -7.14
CA GLY A 107 26.15 -10.32 -7.23
C GLY A 107 26.70 -10.58 -8.63
N SER A 108 26.10 -10.03 -9.68
CA SER A 108 26.64 -10.19 -11.03
C SER A 108 27.87 -9.33 -11.34
N GLU A 109 28.32 -8.51 -10.37
CA GLU A 109 29.59 -7.76 -10.44
C GLU A 109 30.64 -8.24 -9.44
N ILE A 110 30.81 -9.56 -9.29
CA ILE A 110 32.11 -10.06 -8.87
C ILE A 110 32.89 -10.19 -10.19
N SER A 111 33.41 -9.06 -10.63
CA SER A 111 34.39 -9.01 -11.70
C SER A 111 35.55 -9.94 -11.31
N ASN A 112 35.86 -10.84 -12.22
CA ASN A 112 36.87 -11.89 -12.13
C ASN A 112 38.30 -11.32 -12.15
N GLU A 113 38.54 -10.10 -11.63
CA GLU A 113 39.81 -9.34 -11.75
C GLU A 113 40.78 -9.51 -10.57
N GLU A 114 40.42 -10.26 -9.53
CA GLU A 114 41.37 -10.54 -8.44
C GLU A 114 41.68 -12.01 -8.21
N ARG A 115 41.90 -12.75 -9.30
CA ARG A 115 42.66 -14.00 -9.23
C ARG A 115 44.07 -13.79 -9.81
N THR A 116 44.87 -13.03 -9.09
CA THR A 116 46.31 -13.11 -9.29
C THR A 116 46.80 -14.45 -8.73
N PRO A 117 47.36 -15.36 -9.52
CA PRO A 117 47.90 -16.59 -8.98
C PRO A 117 49.13 -16.22 -8.14
N VAL A 118 49.12 -16.60 -6.87
CA VAL A 118 50.30 -16.57 -6.02
C VAL A 118 51.26 -17.62 -6.58
N ALA A 119 52.32 -17.16 -7.27
CA ALA A 119 53.41 -18.01 -7.69
C ALA A 119 54.15 -18.53 -6.43
N LEU A 120 54.33 -19.86 -6.33
CA LEU A 120 55.16 -20.54 -5.40
C LEU A 120 56.64 -20.35 -5.74
#